data_b11608041f20578adfa86bfc53fadfec
#
_entry.id   b11608041f20578adfa86bfc53fadfec
#
_cell.length_a   1.000
_cell.length_b   1.000
_cell.length_c   1.000
_cell.angle_alpha   90.00
_cell.angle_beta   90.00
_cell.angle_gamma   90.00
#
_symmetry.space_group_name_H-M   'P 1'
#
loop_
_entity.id
_entity.type
_entity.pdbx_description
1 polymer ?
#
loop_
_entity_poly.entity_id
_entity_poly.type
_entity_poly.pdbx_seq_one_letter_code
_entity_poly.pdbx_strand_id
1 'polypeptide(L)'
;MNAPVADIHITIAGVAIALVVAGTVGATLWWMLHPPSSYVQRIAKEAESELERMVGSLIVAFSPEIDSSHMMALAVRLARGERSELLALYVVEVPYTLPPDAEMPLEERAALDALGAAETIANNNNVSIRTETVKARSTKQAVLDIAKREKADLIILGSFREGKYSGAPLGRTIEEIAADAKCDVLIGVEGKHGTLLIDETMQPGSQPV
;
A
#
# COMPACT_ATOMS: atom_id res chain seq x y z
N MET A 1 -84.07 0.41 5.70
CA MET A 1 -83.07 1.26 6.41
C MET A 1 -82.08 1.74 5.35
N ASN A 2 -82.29 2.95 4.83
CA ASN A 2 -81.40 3.52 3.84
C ASN A 2 -80.32 4.35 4.60
N ALA A 3 -79.09 3.97 4.42
CA ALA A 3 -77.96 4.72 4.96
C ALA A 3 -77.83 6.04 4.14
N PRO A 4 -77.57 7.19 4.80
CA PRO A 4 -77.40 8.44 4.07
C PRO A 4 -76.05 8.37 3.32
N VAL A 5 -76.15 8.55 2.01
CA VAL A 5 -74.98 8.80 1.16
C VAL A 5 -74.44 10.20 1.51
N ALA A 6 -73.28 10.27 2.10
CA ALA A 6 -72.63 11.52 2.42
C ALA A 6 -72.27 12.21 1.10
N ASP A 7 -72.92 13.33 0.77
CA ASP A 7 -72.58 14.22 -0.35
C ASP A 7 -71.20 14.82 -0.10
N ILE A 8 -70.23 14.33 -0.77
CA ILE A 8 -68.85 14.86 -0.70
C ILE A 8 -68.81 16.13 -1.55
N HIS A 9 -68.98 17.29 -0.93
CA HIS A 9 -68.76 18.58 -1.58
C HIS A 9 -67.28 18.78 -1.85
N ILE A 10 -66.84 18.45 -3.07
CA ILE A 10 -65.48 18.71 -3.53
C ILE A 10 -65.36 20.22 -3.78
N THR A 11 -64.77 20.93 -2.84
CA THR A 11 -64.45 22.36 -3.04
C THR A 11 -63.17 22.50 -3.84
N ILE A 12 -63.11 23.48 -4.74
CA ILE A 12 -61.95 23.78 -5.58
C ILE A 12 -60.68 23.95 -4.71
N ALA A 13 -60.81 24.52 -3.52
CA ALA A 13 -59.75 24.66 -2.54
C ALA A 13 -59.24 23.30 -2.01
N GLY A 14 -60.15 22.34 -1.80
CA GLY A 14 -59.76 20.99 -1.35
C GLY A 14 -58.98 20.23 -2.39
N VAL A 15 -59.36 20.37 -3.67
CA VAL A 15 -58.60 19.74 -4.78
C VAL A 15 -57.22 20.37 -4.92
N ALA A 16 -57.10 21.68 -4.78
CA ALA A 16 -55.82 22.37 -4.86
C ALA A 16 -54.85 21.91 -3.73
N ILE A 17 -55.36 21.80 -2.51
CA ILE A 17 -54.57 21.31 -1.36
C ILE A 17 -54.14 19.86 -1.58
N ALA A 18 -55.05 19.01 -2.06
CA ALA A 18 -54.73 17.59 -2.32
C ALA A 18 -53.62 17.43 -3.40
N LEU A 19 -53.67 18.25 -4.45
CA LEU A 19 -52.63 18.25 -5.50
C LEU A 19 -51.27 18.72 -4.97
N VAL A 20 -51.25 19.75 -4.11
CA VAL A 20 -50.00 20.24 -3.49
C VAL A 20 -49.40 19.17 -2.59
N VAL A 21 -50.23 18.51 -1.76
CA VAL A 21 -49.76 17.44 -0.87
C VAL A 21 -49.28 16.23 -1.69
N ALA A 22 -50.01 15.78 -2.68
CA ALA A 22 -49.60 14.71 -3.57
C ALA A 22 -48.30 15.04 -4.32
N GLY A 23 -48.18 16.27 -4.81
CA GLY A 23 -46.97 16.75 -5.49
C GLY A 23 -45.73 16.79 -4.58
N THR A 24 -45.89 17.29 -3.36
CA THR A 24 -44.75 17.30 -2.38
C THR A 24 -44.35 15.90 -1.94
N VAL A 25 -45.29 15.01 -1.66
CA VAL A 25 -44.99 13.62 -1.33
C VAL A 25 -44.36 12.89 -2.52
N GLY A 26 -44.89 13.11 -3.73
CA GLY A 26 -44.28 12.54 -4.94
C GLY A 26 -42.86 13.04 -5.19
N ALA A 27 -42.62 14.35 -5.04
CA ALA A 27 -41.28 14.92 -5.18
C ALA A 27 -40.29 14.42 -4.13
N THR A 28 -40.71 14.29 -2.87
CA THR A 28 -39.86 13.78 -1.81
C THR A 28 -39.55 12.28 -2.00
N LEU A 29 -40.53 11.50 -2.40
CA LEU A 29 -40.31 10.07 -2.74
C LEU A 29 -39.41 9.92 -3.96
N TRP A 30 -39.61 10.73 -4.99
CA TRP A 30 -38.73 10.69 -6.17
C TRP A 30 -37.29 11.07 -5.84
N TRP A 31 -37.10 12.10 -5.01
CA TRP A 31 -35.76 12.51 -4.54
C TRP A 31 -35.09 11.44 -3.65
N MET A 32 -35.89 10.75 -2.85
CA MET A 32 -35.40 9.66 -1.98
C MET A 32 -35.02 8.40 -2.78
N LEU A 33 -35.76 8.10 -3.86
CA LEU A 33 -35.48 6.98 -4.76
C LEU A 33 -34.36 7.28 -5.76
N HIS A 34 -34.05 8.56 -5.99
CA HIS A 34 -32.97 8.99 -6.90
C HIS A 34 -31.98 9.87 -6.12
N PRO A 35 -31.25 9.30 -5.13
CA PRO A 35 -30.24 10.07 -4.43
C PRO A 35 -29.18 10.54 -5.45
N PRO A 36 -28.66 11.76 -5.32
CA PRO A 36 -27.60 12.24 -6.18
C PRO A 36 -26.38 11.32 -6.01
N SER A 37 -26.16 10.47 -7.01
CA SER A 37 -25.06 9.50 -7.07
C SER A 37 -23.66 10.13 -7.15
N SER A 38 -23.60 11.47 -7.04
CA SER A 38 -22.41 12.26 -7.30
C SER A 38 -21.23 12.01 -6.34
N TYR A 39 -21.50 11.63 -5.11
CA TYR A 39 -20.41 11.42 -4.12
C TYR A 39 -19.69 10.08 -4.33
N VAL A 40 -20.45 8.99 -4.41
CA VAL A 40 -19.89 7.64 -4.61
C VAL A 40 -19.24 7.52 -5.98
N GLN A 41 -19.88 8.08 -7.02
CA GLN A 41 -19.32 8.08 -8.38
C GLN A 41 -18.08 8.97 -8.49
N ARG A 42 -18.00 10.07 -7.73
CA ARG A 42 -16.82 10.93 -7.70
C ARG A 42 -15.65 10.22 -7.05
N ILE A 43 -15.87 9.60 -5.88
CA ILE A 43 -14.82 8.81 -5.19
C ILE A 43 -14.40 7.62 -6.06
N ALA A 44 -15.36 6.92 -6.67
CA ALA A 44 -15.03 5.80 -7.56
C ALA A 44 -14.24 6.28 -8.78
N LYS A 45 -14.59 7.39 -9.38
CA LYS A 45 -13.90 7.96 -10.54
C LYS A 45 -12.53 8.55 -10.16
N GLU A 46 -12.39 9.15 -8.98
CA GLU A 46 -11.09 9.58 -8.45
C GLU A 46 -10.19 8.37 -8.18
N ALA A 47 -10.71 7.34 -7.51
CA ALA A 47 -9.99 6.10 -7.28
C ALA A 47 -9.62 5.37 -8.60
N GLU A 48 -10.51 5.38 -9.59
CA GLU A 48 -10.27 4.78 -10.90
C GLU A 48 -9.21 5.57 -11.70
N SER A 49 -9.22 6.91 -11.61
CA SER A 49 -8.19 7.75 -12.24
C SER A 49 -6.84 7.67 -11.53
N GLU A 50 -6.82 7.37 -10.24
CA GLU A 50 -5.58 7.07 -9.50
C GLU A 50 -5.08 5.67 -9.84
N LEU A 51 -5.95 4.68 -9.99
CA LEU A 51 -5.58 3.35 -10.50
C LEU A 51 -4.96 3.40 -11.90
N GLU A 52 -5.46 4.24 -12.79
CA GLU A 52 -4.87 4.44 -14.14
C GLU A 52 -3.51 5.16 -14.10
N ARG A 53 -3.22 5.92 -13.04
CA ARG A 53 -1.90 6.52 -12.78
C ARG A 53 -0.94 5.58 -12.09
N MET A 54 -1.46 4.46 -11.57
CA MET A 54 -0.64 3.55 -10.79
C MET A 54 0.40 2.87 -11.67
N VAL A 55 1.55 3.31 -11.43
CA VAL A 55 2.81 2.62 -11.22
C VAL A 55 3.55 2.34 -12.52
N GLY A 56 4.12 3.40 -13.11
CA GLY A 56 5.15 3.25 -14.16
C GLY A 56 6.50 2.80 -13.60
N SER A 57 6.89 3.27 -12.40
CA SER A 57 8.20 3.00 -11.80
C SER A 57 8.10 2.69 -10.30
N LEU A 58 8.56 1.49 -9.92
CA LEU A 58 8.62 1.02 -8.52
C LEU A 58 10.06 0.97 -8.03
N ILE A 59 10.27 1.44 -6.81
CA ILE A 59 11.56 1.31 -6.13
C ILE A 59 11.37 0.46 -4.86
N VAL A 60 12.18 -0.60 -4.73
CA VAL A 60 12.31 -1.33 -3.46
C VAL A 60 13.64 -0.94 -2.84
N ALA A 61 13.59 -0.28 -1.68
CA ALA A 61 14.79 0.21 -1.03
C ALA A 61 15.25 -0.73 0.08
N PHE A 62 16.56 -0.98 0.11
CA PHE A 62 17.28 -1.75 1.11
C PHE A 62 18.37 -0.89 1.74
N SER A 63 18.67 -1.14 2.98
CA SER A 63 19.84 -0.59 3.68
C SER A 63 20.24 -1.50 4.83
N PRO A 64 21.35 -1.22 5.54
CA PRO A 64 21.69 -1.96 6.76
C PRO A 64 20.60 -1.92 7.83
N GLU A 65 19.72 -0.93 7.78
CA GLU A 65 18.61 -0.73 8.72
C GLU A 65 17.27 -1.22 8.19
N ILE A 66 17.09 -1.29 6.86
CA ILE A 66 15.81 -1.60 6.23
C ILE A 66 15.93 -2.94 5.51
N ASP A 67 15.17 -3.94 5.96
CA ASP A 67 15.07 -5.22 5.28
C ASP A 67 13.77 -5.29 4.48
N SER A 68 13.89 -5.15 3.17
CA SER A 68 12.76 -5.22 2.23
C SER A 68 12.65 -6.57 1.54
N SER A 69 13.40 -7.59 1.97
CA SER A 69 13.43 -8.91 1.31
C SER A 69 12.04 -9.55 1.22
N HIS A 70 11.26 -9.48 2.30
CA HIS A 70 9.90 -10.02 2.34
C HIS A 70 8.92 -9.23 1.45
N MET A 71 9.23 -7.96 1.16
CA MET A 71 8.40 -7.12 0.29
C MET A 71 8.67 -7.36 -1.20
N MET A 72 9.78 -8.03 -1.54
CA MET A 72 10.12 -8.29 -2.95
C MET A 72 9.05 -9.10 -3.68
N ALA A 73 8.45 -10.09 -3.03
CA ALA A 73 7.39 -10.88 -3.64
C ALA A 73 6.15 -10.01 -3.99
N LEU A 74 5.82 -9.05 -3.12
CA LEU A 74 4.74 -8.10 -3.37
C LEU A 74 5.12 -7.12 -4.48
N ALA A 75 6.34 -6.56 -4.44
CA ALA A 75 6.86 -5.66 -5.47
C ALA A 75 6.83 -6.31 -6.86
N VAL A 76 7.29 -7.55 -6.96
CA VAL A 76 7.27 -8.32 -8.21
C VAL A 76 5.84 -8.58 -8.69
N ARG A 77 4.88 -8.87 -7.79
CA ARG A 77 3.47 -9.02 -8.16
C ARG A 77 2.89 -7.72 -8.71
N LEU A 78 3.17 -6.59 -8.08
CA LEU A 78 2.74 -5.27 -8.54
C LEU A 78 3.37 -4.96 -9.91
N ALA A 79 4.69 -5.05 -10.03
CA ALA A 79 5.40 -4.79 -11.28
C ALA A 79 4.87 -5.64 -12.44
N ARG A 80 4.57 -6.92 -12.20
CA ARG A 80 4.03 -7.81 -13.21
C ARG A 80 2.60 -7.45 -13.63
N GLY A 81 1.76 -7.04 -12.67
CA GLY A 81 0.37 -6.64 -12.94
C GLY A 81 0.31 -5.39 -13.80
N GLU A 82 1.10 -4.40 -13.48
CA GLU A 82 1.09 -3.07 -14.10
C GLU A 82 2.11 -2.92 -15.25
N ARG A 83 2.92 -3.95 -15.53
CA ARG A 83 4.04 -3.89 -16.47
C ARG A 83 5.03 -2.76 -16.15
N SER A 84 5.26 -2.52 -14.89
CA SER A 84 6.07 -1.43 -14.37
C SER A 84 7.55 -1.78 -14.34
N GLU A 85 8.40 -0.76 -14.42
CA GLU A 85 9.82 -0.92 -14.17
C GLU A 85 10.09 -1.09 -12.69
N LEU A 86 10.85 -2.11 -12.31
CA LEU A 86 11.23 -2.40 -10.93
C LEU A 86 12.70 -2.08 -10.71
N LEU A 87 12.99 -1.19 -9.78
CA LEU A 87 14.34 -0.87 -9.32
C LEU A 87 14.54 -1.38 -7.90
N ALA A 88 15.50 -2.28 -7.69
CA ALA A 88 15.98 -2.62 -6.36
C ALA A 88 17.19 -1.75 -6.04
N LEU A 89 17.05 -0.90 -5.03
CA LEU A 89 18.05 0.05 -4.58
C LEU A 89 18.63 -0.40 -3.25
N TYR A 90 19.95 -0.56 -3.16
CA TYR A 90 20.63 -0.74 -1.89
C TYR A 90 21.45 0.50 -1.54
N VAL A 91 21.19 1.08 -0.38
CA VAL A 91 21.95 2.23 0.12
C VAL A 91 22.97 1.76 1.16
N VAL A 92 24.25 1.94 0.83
CA VAL A 92 25.37 1.74 1.75
C VAL A 92 25.60 3.07 2.48
N GLU A 93 25.27 3.10 3.76
CA GLU A 93 25.45 4.30 4.58
C GLU A 93 26.90 4.44 5.03
N VAL A 94 27.58 5.50 4.57
CA VAL A 94 28.98 5.78 4.91
C VAL A 94 29.02 6.72 6.12
N PRO A 95 29.64 6.30 7.24
CA PRO A 95 29.78 7.14 8.43
C PRO A 95 30.53 8.46 8.14
N TYR A 96 30.18 9.51 8.85
CA TYR A 96 30.83 10.82 8.69
C TYR A 96 32.33 10.83 9.01
N THR A 97 32.81 9.83 9.74
CA THR A 97 34.22 9.63 10.08
C THR A 97 35.08 9.12 8.92
N LEU A 98 34.45 8.62 7.86
CA LEU A 98 35.13 8.07 6.69
C LEU A 98 34.95 8.98 5.47
N PRO A 99 35.81 8.92 4.45
CA PRO A 99 35.58 9.56 3.17
C PRO A 99 34.31 9.05 2.50
N PRO A 100 33.64 9.87 1.64
CA PRO A 100 32.40 9.43 0.97
C PRO A 100 32.57 8.20 0.06
N ASP A 101 33.75 8.03 -0.46
CA ASP A 101 34.18 6.94 -1.36
C ASP A 101 34.88 5.78 -0.64
N ALA A 102 34.84 5.77 0.70
CA ALA A 102 35.46 4.73 1.49
C ALA A 102 34.99 3.33 1.06
N GLU A 103 35.91 2.39 1.04
CA GLU A 103 35.58 0.99 0.83
C GLU A 103 34.85 0.42 2.06
N MET A 104 33.69 -0.17 1.83
CA MET A 104 32.83 -0.75 2.86
C MET A 104 32.54 -2.22 2.48
N PRO A 105 33.56 -3.11 2.55
CA PRO A 105 33.46 -4.45 1.95
C PRO A 105 32.36 -5.33 2.56
N LEU A 106 32.02 -5.14 3.84
CA LEU A 106 30.96 -5.91 4.49
C LEU A 106 29.58 -5.44 4.01
N GLU A 107 29.38 -4.13 3.96
CA GLU A 107 28.14 -3.52 3.52
C GLU A 107 27.94 -3.70 2.01
N GLU A 108 29.00 -3.60 1.22
CA GLU A 108 28.96 -3.88 -0.22
C GLU A 108 28.61 -5.34 -0.51
N ARG A 109 29.13 -6.27 0.30
CA ARG A 109 28.76 -7.68 0.18
C ARG A 109 27.30 -7.92 0.57
N ALA A 110 26.83 -7.30 1.64
CA ALA A 110 25.42 -7.35 2.02
C ALA A 110 24.51 -6.77 0.92
N ALA A 111 24.96 -5.71 0.24
CA ALA A 111 24.24 -5.15 -0.90
C ALA A 111 24.16 -6.15 -2.06
N LEU A 112 25.28 -6.80 -2.42
CA LEU A 112 25.29 -7.81 -3.48
C LEU A 112 24.39 -8.99 -3.15
N ASP A 113 24.40 -9.48 -1.91
CA ASP A 113 23.56 -10.60 -1.48
C ASP A 113 22.06 -10.23 -1.54
N ALA A 114 21.70 -9.03 -1.05
CA ALA A 114 20.30 -8.56 -1.05
C ALA A 114 19.78 -8.32 -2.48
N LEU A 115 20.58 -7.66 -3.31
CA LEU A 115 20.21 -7.38 -4.70
C LEU A 115 20.18 -8.64 -5.56
N GLY A 116 21.12 -9.58 -5.34
CA GLY A 116 21.11 -10.89 -6.00
C GLY A 116 19.87 -11.72 -5.66
N ALA A 117 19.43 -11.68 -4.40
CA ALA A 117 18.19 -12.31 -3.98
C ALA A 117 16.98 -11.64 -4.68
N ALA A 118 16.95 -10.30 -4.75
CA ALA A 118 15.91 -9.55 -5.43
C ALA A 118 15.83 -9.89 -6.92
N GLU A 119 16.97 -9.96 -7.62
CA GLU A 119 17.05 -10.38 -9.02
C GLU A 119 16.53 -11.81 -9.22
N THR A 120 16.91 -12.72 -8.33
CA THR A 120 16.45 -14.11 -8.39
C THR A 120 14.94 -14.21 -8.26
N ILE A 121 14.34 -13.46 -7.33
CA ILE A 121 12.87 -13.43 -7.15
C ILE A 121 12.18 -12.85 -8.40
N ALA A 122 12.70 -11.75 -8.95
CA ALA A 122 12.13 -11.10 -10.11
C ALA A 122 12.22 -11.99 -11.36
N ASN A 123 13.39 -12.58 -11.62
CA ASN A 123 13.64 -13.46 -12.76
C ASN A 123 12.77 -14.72 -12.72
N ASN A 124 12.60 -15.34 -11.55
CA ASN A 124 11.71 -16.49 -11.36
C ASN A 124 10.23 -16.17 -11.65
N ASN A 125 9.87 -14.89 -11.63
CA ASN A 125 8.52 -14.41 -11.91
C ASN A 125 8.40 -13.70 -13.29
N ASN A 126 9.43 -13.73 -14.12
CA ASN A 126 9.49 -13.06 -15.43
C ASN A 126 9.24 -11.55 -15.35
N VAL A 127 9.77 -10.89 -14.32
CA VAL A 127 9.73 -9.43 -14.15
C VAL A 127 11.11 -8.86 -14.41
N SER A 128 11.18 -7.84 -15.26
CA SER A 128 12.42 -7.11 -15.49
C SER A 128 12.73 -6.25 -14.27
N ILE A 129 13.96 -6.35 -13.79
CA ILE A 129 14.46 -5.61 -12.62
C ILE A 129 15.78 -4.93 -12.96
N ARG A 130 15.95 -3.73 -12.47
CA ARG A 130 17.26 -3.07 -12.39
C ARG A 130 17.73 -3.07 -10.95
N THR A 131 19.02 -3.20 -10.74
CA THR A 131 19.63 -3.14 -9.42
C THR A 131 20.63 -2.00 -9.37
N GLU A 132 20.64 -1.27 -8.27
CA GLU A 132 21.57 -0.15 -8.06
C GLU A 132 22.06 -0.14 -6.61
N THR A 133 23.37 0.04 -6.43
CA THR A 133 23.98 0.28 -5.11
C THR A 133 24.49 1.70 -5.05
N VAL A 134 24.10 2.44 -4.02
CA VAL A 134 24.50 3.84 -3.82
C VAL A 134 25.15 4.00 -2.46
N LYS A 135 26.36 4.64 -2.43
CA LYS A 135 26.99 5.07 -1.20
C LYS A 135 26.50 6.46 -0.84
N ALA A 136 25.99 6.63 0.38
CA ALA A 136 25.47 7.93 0.83
C ALA A 136 25.68 8.13 2.33
N ARG A 137 25.60 9.39 2.77
CA ARG A 137 25.67 9.73 4.21
C ARG A 137 24.34 9.53 4.94
N SER A 138 23.25 9.46 4.18
CA SER A 138 21.90 9.32 4.70
C SER A 138 21.10 8.44 3.76
N THR A 139 20.60 7.34 4.28
CA THR A 139 19.71 6.42 3.55
C THR A 139 18.46 7.16 3.07
N LYS A 140 17.85 7.98 3.93
CA LYS A 140 16.69 8.80 3.56
C LYS A 140 16.95 9.63 2.30
N GLN A 141 18.03 10.45 2.34
CA GLN A 141 18.32 11.37 1.25
C GLN A 141 18.59 10.62 -0.06
N ALA A 142 19.35 9.53 0.00
CA ALA A 142 19.65 8.72 -1.17
C ALA A 142 18.37 8.14 -1.81
N VAL A 143 17.48 7.56 -0.99
CA VAL A 143 16.21 6.99 -1.49
C VAL A 143 15.36 8.06 -2.15
N LEU A 144 15.20 9.23 -1.51
CA LEU A 144 14.40 10.33 -2.05
C LEU A 144 14.99 10.93 -3.35
N ASP A 145 16.31 11.06 -3.43
CA ASP A 145 17.00 11.58 -4.63
C ASP A 145 16.87 10.60 -5.80
N ILE A 146 17.01 9.30 -5.55
CA ILE A 146 16.80 8.26 -6.55
C ILE A 146 15.35 8.22 -6.99
N ALA A 147 14.39 8.26 -6.06
CA ALA A 147 12.97 8.29 -6.38
C ALA A 147 12.61 9.49 -7.26
N LYS A 148 13.19 10.64 -7.00
CA LYS A 148 13.02 11.82 -7.84
C LYS A 148 13.68 11.66 -9.22
N ARG A 149 14.90 11.10 -9.29
CA ARG A 149 15.64 10.85 -10.52
C ARG A 149 14.89 9.89 -11.46
N GLU A 150 14.41 8.80 -10.90
CA GLU A 150 13.68 7.75 -11.62
C GLU A 150 12.19 8.10 -11.84
N LYS A 151 11.71 9.21 -11.26
CA LYS A 151 10.30 9.61 -11.25
C LYS A 151 9.42 8.48 -10.72
N ALA A 152 9.84 7.89 -9.61
CA ALA A 152 9.15 6.77 -9.00
C ALA A 152 7.73 7.16 -8.61
N ASP A 153 6.79 6.28 -8.91
CA ASP A 153 5.39 6.40 -8.50
C ASP A 153 5.17 5.75 -7.13
N LEU A 154 5.97 4.72 -6.81
CA LEU A 154 5.85 3.99 -5.55
C LEU A 154 7.23 3.59 -5.00
N ILE A 155 7.46 3.91 -3.73
CA ILE A 155 8.58 3.41 -2.95
C ILE A 155 8.08 2.30 -2.02
N ILE A 156 8.72 1.15 -2.06
CA ILE A 156 8.42 0.01 -1.20
C ILE A 156 9.56 -0.15 -0.18
N LEU A 157 9.20 -0.11 1.09
CA LEU A 157 10.11 -0.26 2.21
C LEU A 157 9.70 -1.49 3.04
N GLY A 158 10.68 -2.25 3.48
CA GLY A 158 10.47 -3.29 4.47
C GLY A 158 10.40 -2.74 5.89
N SER A 159 10.28 -3.65 6.84
CA SER A 159 10.38 -3.32 8.26
C SER A 159 11.84 -3.07 8.67
N PHE A 160 11.98 -2.46 9.83
CA PHE A 160 13.27 -2.31 10.46
C PHE A 160 13.86 -3.69 10.82
N ARG A 161 15.15 -3.91 10.56
CA ARG A 161 15.81 -5.18 10.86
C ARG A 161 15.85 -5.43 12.38
N GLU A 162 15.29 -6.56 12.82
CA GLU A 162 15.27 -6.93 14.24
C GLU A 162 16.67 -6.90 14.87
N GLY A 163 16.78 -6.34 16.06
CA GLY A 163 17.99 -6.31 16.88
C GLY A 163 18.66 -4.96 17.07
N LYS A 164 18.36 -3.94 16.24
CA LYS A 164 18.93 -2.59 16.39
C LYS A 164 18.07 -1.61 17.16
N TYR A 165 16.75 -1.86 17.28
CA TYR A 165 15.82 -0.96 17.99
C TYR A 165 14.73 -1.72 18.74
N SER A 166 14.66 -1.53 20.05
CA SER A 166 13.52 -1.97 20.84
C SER A 166 12.53 -0.81 20.97
N GLY A 167 11.42 -0.89 20.24
CA GLY A 167 10.29 0.01 20.55
C GLY A 167 9.49 0.61 19.39
N ALA A 168 10.08 0.82 18.22
CA ALA A 168 9.33 1.35 17.07
C ALA A 168 9.43 0.41 15.88
N PRO A 169 8.33 -0.15 15.38
CA PRO A 169 8.34 -1.12 14.28
C PRO A 169 8.78 -0.51 12.94
N LEU A 170 8.73 0.79 12.79
CA LEU A 170 9.05 1.46 11.53
C LEU A 170 10.47 2.05 11.51
N GLY A 171 11.08 2.35 12.65
CA GLY A 171 12.37 3.04 12.66
C GLY A 171 12.30 4.46 12.07
N ARG A 172 13.16 5.33 12.57
CA ARG A 172 13.14 6.76 12.20
C ARG A 172 13.37 7.00 10.71
N THR A 173 14.29 6.28 10.09
CA THR A 173 14.61 6.44 8.67
C THR A 173 13.41 6.17 7.76
N ILE A 174 12.62 5.13 8.06
CA ILE A 174 11.39 4.79 7.31
C ILE A 174 10.33 5.87 7.46
N GLU A 175 10.11 6.35 8.69
CA GLU A 175 9.16 7.43 8.97
C GLU A 175 9.53 8.72 8.25
N GLU A 176 10.81 9.08 8.26
CA GLU A 176 11.32 10.28 7.58
C GLU A 176 11.25 10.16 6.05
N ILE A 177 11.46 8.97 5.46
CA ILE A 177 11.26 8.73 4.03
C ILE A 177 9.78 8.91 3.69
N ALA A 178 8.88 8.29 4.46
CA ALA A 178 7.44 8.37 4.23
C ALA A 178 6.89 9.81 4.36
N ALA A 179 7.46 10.60 5.28
CA ALA A 179 7.04 11.99 5.47
C ALA A 179 7.46 12.94 4.34
N ASP A 180 8.63 12.69 3.73
CA ASP A 180 9.23 13.60 2.74
C ASP A 180 9.11 13.10 1.29
N ALA A 181 8.61 11.88 1.07
CA ALA A 181 8.37 11.32 -0.25
C ALA A 181 7.33 12.14 -1.02
N LYS A 182 7.56 12.30 -2.33
CA LYS A 182 6.63 12.97 -3.26
C LYS A 182 5.80 11.99 -4.09
N CYS A 183 5.96 10.71 -3.83
CA CYS A 183 5.24 9.60 -4.41
C CYS A 183 4.69 8.73 -3.29
N ASP A 184 3.91 7.74 -3.64
CA ASP A 184 3.34 6.80 -2.67
C ASP A 184 4.43 5.99 -1.98
N VAL A 185 4.21 5.65 -0.70
CA VAL A 185 5.13 4.83 0.09
C VAL A 185 4.38 3.66 0.69
N LEU A 186 4.81 2.46 0.34
CA LEU A 186 4.28 1.22 0.91
C LEU A 186 5.28 0.66 1.91
N ILE A 187 4.87 0.52 3.16
CA ILE A 187 5.71 0.00 4.24
C ILE A 187 5.17 -1.37 4.65
N GLY A 188 6.01 -2.39 4.50
CA GLY A 188 5.71 -3.74 4.95
C GLY A 188 6.28 -4.01 6.33
N VAL A 189 5.41 -4.32 7.28
CA VAL A 189 5.83 -4.76 8.61
C VAL A 189 5.65 -6.27 8.69
N GLU A 190 6.74 -6.98 8.97
CA GLU A 190 6.69 -8.42 9.16
C GLU A 190 5.92 -8.75 10.44
N GLY A 191 4.78 -9.43 10.29
CA GLY A 191 4.00 -9.92 11.41
C GLY A 191 4.77 -11.04 12.11
N LYS A 192 4.85 -11.01 13.43
CA LYS A 192 5.33 -12.15 14.22
C LYS A 192 4.38 -13.32 14.01
N HIS A 193 4.58 -14.10 12.96
CA HIS A 193 3.98 -15.41 12.85
C HIS A 193 4.61 -16.26 13.93
N GLY A 194 3.88 -16.48 15.02
CA GLY A 194 4.27 -17.48 16.01
C GLY A 194 4.48 -18.79 15.24
N THR A 195 5.72 -19.23 15.16
CA THR A 195 6.04 -20.57 14.71
C THR A 195 5.27 -21.49 15.64
N LEU A 196 4.17 -22.07 15.14
CA LEU A 196 3.56 -23.22 15.77
C LEU A 196 4.64 -24.31 15.68
N LEU A 197 5.45 -24.41 16.73
CA LEU A 197 6.27 -25.59 16.94
C LEU A 197 5.26 -26.74 17.12
N ILE A 198 4.96 -27.39 16.03
CA ILE A 198 4.38 -28.72 16.08
C ILE A 198 5.50 -29.57 16.67
N ASP A 199 5.40 -29.81 17.96
CA ASP A 199 6.27 -30.73 18.68
C ASP A 199 6.04 -32.13 18.08
N GLU A 200 6.89 -32.52 17.15
CA GLU A 200 6.91 -33.85 16.52
C GLU A 200 7.33 -34.96 17.49
N THR A 201 7.39 -34.70 18.80
CA THR A 201 7.80 -35.70 19.81
C THR A 201 6.62 -36.51 20.37
N MET A 202 5.40 -36.41 19.83
CA MET A 202 4.37 -37.41 20.11
C MET A 202 4.41 -38.55 19.09
N GLN A 203 5.42 -39.41 19.19
CA GLN A 203 5.30 -40.75 18.65
C GLN A 203 4.38 -41.57 19.54
N PRO A 204 3.22 -42.04 19.02
CA PRO A 204 2.41 -43.03 19.74
C PRO A 204 3.00 -44.41 19.48
N GLY A 205 3.59 -45.05 20.48
CA GLY A 205 3.88 -46.45 20.38
C GLY A 205 5.21 -46.92 20.94
N SER A 206 5.32 -47.03 22.24
CA SER A 206 6.08 -48.09 22.85
C SER A 206 5.33 -48.61 24.07
N GLN A 207 4.49 -49.66 23.83
CA GLN A 207 3.98 -50.49 24.93
C GLN A 207 5.19 -51.31 25.49
N PRO A 208 5.36 -51.38 26.82
CA PRO A 208 6.29 -52.33 27.41
C PRO A 208 5.64 -53.71 27.47
N VAL A 209 6.41 -54.70 27.09
CA VAL A 209 6.18 -56.13 27.35
C VAL A 209 6.53 -56.45 28.78
#